data_9085574d2fd6d3588ca05006b2a51fd9
#
_entry.id   9085574d2fd6d3588ca05006b2a51fd9
#
_cell.length_a   1.000
_cell.length_b   1.000
_cell.length_c   1.000
_cell.angle_alpha   90.00
_cell.angle_beta   90.00
_cell.angle_gamma   90.00
#
_symmetry.space_group_name_H-M   'P 1'
#
loop_
_entity.id
_entity.type
_entity.pdbx_description
1 polymer ?
#
loop_
_entity_poly.entity_id
_entity_poly.type
_entity_poly.pdbx_seq_one_letter_code
_entity_poly.pdbx_strand_id
1 'polypeptide(L)'
;MLSKIAERNIKNIIINTYEEEAKFQTEDEDFDDFYIFVSTITAYGYSIDEIEEFATKYGIDINPDDGDPDDEYDMDGSLEVNRVKIDELKKL
;
A
#
# COMPACT_ATOMS: atom_id res chain seq x y z
N MET A 1 11.30 13.50 5.48
CA MET A 1 11.58 13.52 4.05
C MET A 1 11.81 12.10 3.52
N LEU A 2 11.15 11.76 2.44
CA LEU A 2 11.25 10.42 1.86
C LEU A 2 12.55 10.26 1.09
N SER A 3 13.43 9.36 1.54
CA SER A 3 14.67 9.08 0.81
C SER A 3 14.38 8.21 -0.42
N LYS A 4 15.31 8.22 -1.37
CA LYS A 4 15.15 7.38 -2.56
C LYS A 4 15.13 5.90 -2.23
N ILE A 5 15.90 5.51 -1.22
CA ILE A 5 15.94 4.12 -0.78
C ILE A 5 14.62 3.72 -0.14
N ALA A 6 14.07 4.58 0.72
CA ALA A 6 12.79 4.32 1.36
C ALA A 6 11.67 4.27 0.32
N GLU A 7 11.67 5.21 -0.62
CA GLU A 7 10.70 5.23 -1.70
C GLU A 7 10.71 3.94 -2.51
N ARG A 8 11.89 3.48 -2.88
CA ARG A 8 12.05 2.25 -3.64
C ARG A 8 11.57 1.03 -2.85
N ASN A 9 11.90 0.98 -1.57
CA ASN A 9 11.53 -0.15 -0.74
C ASN A 9 10.03 -0.19 -0.48
N ILE A 10 9.42 0.95 -0.20
CA ILE A 10 7.97 1.04 -0.03
C ILE A 10 7.26 0.61 -1.31
N LYS A 11 7.73 1.09 -2.44
CA LYS A 11 7.20 0.67 -3.74
C LYS A 11 7.23 -0.84 -3.89
N ASN A 12 8.38 -1.45 -3.59
CA ASN A 12 8.54 -2.89 -3.73
C ASN A 12 7.64 -3.67 -2.79
N ILE A 13 7.46 -3.18 -1.56
CA ILE A 13 6.55 -3.81 -0.60
C ILE A 13 5.12 -3.80 -1.14
N ILE A 14 4.69 -2.67 -1.68
CA ILE A 14 3.35 -2.54 -2.23
C ILE A 14 3.15 -3.48 -3.41
N ILE A 15 4.10 -3.49 -4.33
CA ILE A 15 4.02 -4.35 -5.52
C ILE A 15 3.99 -5.83 -5.12
N ASN A 16 4.90 -6.23 -4.24
CA ASN A 16 5.00 -7.63 -3.83
C ASN A 16 3.74 -8.08 -3.09
N THR A 17 3.21 -7.24 -2.21
CA THR A 17 1.99 -7.57 -1.49
C THR A 17 0.83 -7.77 -2.45
N TYR A 18 0.70 -6.86 -3.40
CA TYR A 18 -0.35 -6.95 -4.42
C TYR A 18 -0.21 -8.24 -5.24
N GLU A 19 1.00 -8.52 -5.72
CA GLU A 19 1.22 -9.67 -6.57
C GLU A 19 1.00 -11.00 -5.85
N GLU A 20 1.35 -11.07 -4.57
CA GLU A 20 1.11 -12.27 -3.79
C GLU A 20 -0.38 -12.52 -3.61
N GLU A 21 -1.15 -11.48 -3.30
CA GLU A 21 -2.60 -11.63 -3.21
C GLU A 21 -3.21 -11.99 -4.56
N ALA A 22 -2.72 -11.41 -5.63
CA ALA A 22 -3.23 -11.68 -6.97
C ALA A 22 -3.06 -13.14 -7.37
N LYS A 23 -2.07 -13.84 -6.83
CA LYS A 23 -1.88 -15.26 -7.12
C LYS A 23 -3.01 -16.13 -6.60
N PHE A 24 -3.70 -15.68 -5.56
CA PHE A 24 -4.80 -16.42 -4.98
C PHE A 24 -6.15 -16.07 -5.63
N GLN A 25 -6.16 -15.00 -6.43
CA GLN A 25 -7.35 -14.55 -7.14
C GLN A 25 -7.30 -15.08 -8.56
N THR A 26 -7.74 -16.32 -8.75
CA THR A 26 -7.57 -16.99 -10.05
C THR A 26 -8.63 -16.64 -11.07
N GLU A 27 -9.74 -16.06 -10.65
CA GLU A 27 -10.86 -15.82 -11.55
C GLU A 27 -11.18 -14.35 -11.77
N ASP A 28 -10.69 -13.49 -10.92
CA ASP A 28 -10.94 -12.06 -11.05
C ASP A 28 -9.81 -11.39 -11.73
N GLU A 29 -10.08 -10.98 -12.92
CA GLU A 29 -9.13 -10.26 -13.73
C GLU A 29 -8.93 -8.84 -13.26
N ASP A 30 -9.92 -8.31 -12.56
CA ASP A 30 -9.90 -6.93 -12.08
C ASP A 30 -9.70 -6.91 -10.58
N PHE A 31 -8.46 -6.88 -10.16
CA PHE A 31 -8.11 -6.70 -8.78
C PHE A 31 -8.15 -5.19 -8.49
N ASP A 32 -9.37 -4.62 -8.63
CA ASP A 32 -9.52 -3.18 -8.71
C ASP A 32 -9.40 -2.46 -7.38
N ASP A 33 -9.81 -3.09 -6.30
CA ASP A 33 -9.84 -2.43 -5.01
C ASP A 33 -9.06 -3.26 -3.99
N PHE A 34 -7.75 -3.21 -4.10
CA PHE A 34 -6.91 -3.89 -3.14
C PHE A 34 -6.42 -2.91 -2.08
N TYR A 35 -6.57 -3.30 -0.83
CA TYR A 35 -6.18 -2.47 0.31
C TYR A 35 -4.98 -3.08 1.01
N ILE A 36 -3.92 -2.29 1.12
CA ILE A 36 -2.72 -2.70 1.84
C ILE A 36 -2.69 -1.92 3.14
N PHE A 37 -2.70 -2.62 4.27
CA PHE A 37 -2.66 -1.95 5.57
C PHE A 37 -1.35 -1.21 5.74
N VAL A 38 -1.44 0.03 6.24
CA VAL A 38 -0.25 0.81 6.55
C VAL A 38 0.63 0.05 7.54
N SER A 39 0.02 -0.67 8.48
CA SER A 39 0.77 -1.47 9.43
C SER A 39 1.65 -2.54 8.78
N THR A 40 1.26 -3.05 7.63
CA THR A 40 2.09 -3.99 6.87
C THR A 40 3.41 -3.36 6.46
N ILE A 41 3.38 -2.09 6.08
CA ILE A 41 4.57 -1.37 5.65
C ILE A 41 5.38 -0.90 6.85
N THR A 42 4.72 -0.41 7.90
CA THR A 42 5.44 0.03 9.10
C THR A 42 6.17 -1.13 9.78
N ALA A 43 5.68 -2.34 9.62
CA ALA A 43 6.36 -3.53 10.15
C ALA A 43 7.76 -3.73 9.56
N TYR A 44 8.01 -3.15 8.38
CA TYR A 44 9.34 -3.19 7.77
C TYR A 44 10.24 -2.06 8.23
N GLY A 45 9.76 -1.19 9.11
CA GLY A 45 10.56 -0.13 9.69
C GLY A 45 10.34 1.26 9.12
N TYR A 46 9.30 1.45 8.32
CA TYR A 46 9.00 2.75 7.73
C TYR A 46 7.96 3.49 8.56
N SER A 47 8.09 4.81 8.62
CA SER A 47 7.15 5.63 9.39
C SER A 47 5.89 5.92 8.58
N ILE A 48 4.82 6.28 9.28
CA ILE A 48 3.57 6.67 8.65
C ILE A 48 3.80 7.90 7.76
N ASP A 49 4.63 8.84 8.20
CA ASP A 49 4.95 10.03 7.41
C ASP A 49 5.60 9.67 6.07
N GLU A 50 6.50 8.72 6.07
CA GLU A 50 7.12 8.25 4.84
C GLU A 50 6.12 7.62 3.89
N ILE A 51 5.21 6.83 4.45
CA ILE A 51 4.17 6.18 3.66
C ILE A 51 3.21 7.21 3.06
N GLU A 52 2.83 8.22 3.85
CA GLU A 52 1.97 9.29 3.38
C GLU A 52 2.64 10.10 2.27
N GLU A 53 3.92 10.40 2.41
CA GLU A 53 4.66 11.09 1.36
C GLU A 53 4.70 10.28 0.07
N PHE A 54 4.94 8.98 0.19
CA PHE A 54 4.94 8.09 -0.96
C PHE A 54 3.58 8.07 -1.65
N ALA A 55 2.52 7.90 -0.87
CA ALA A 55 1.17 7.85 -1.42
C ALA A 55 0.80 9.15 -2.12
N THR A 56 1.12 10.29 -1.50
CA THR A 56 0.85 11.59 -2.10
C THR A 56 1.62 11.77 -3.41
N LYS A 57 2.87 11.35 -3.41
CA LYS A 57 3.72 11.51 -4.60
C LYS A 57 3.20 10.72 -5.80
N TYR A 58 2.68 9.53 -5.56
CA TYR A 58 2.23 8.64 -6.64
C TYR A 58 0.71 8.58 -6.81
N GLY A 59 -0.01 9.43 -6.10
CA GLY A 59 -1.46 9.49 -6.24
C GLY A 59 -2.20 8.28 -5.74
N ILE A 60 -1.68 7.66 -4.69
CA ILE A 60 -2.32 6.52 -4.04
C ILE A 60 -3.22 7.05 -2.93
N ASP A 61 -4.46 6.61 -2.92
CA ASP A 61 -5.40 7.03 -1.89
C ASP A 61 -5.10 6.32 -0.57
N ILE A 62 -5.13 7.08 0.51
CA ILE A 62 -5.00 6.54 1.85
C ILE A 62 -6.38 6.59 2.49
N ASN A 63 -6.89 5.45 2.86
CA ASN A 63 -8.16 5.36 3.57
C ASN A 63 -7.86 5.37 5.06
N PRO A 64 -8.35 6.38 5.79
CA PRO A 64 -8.09 6.45 7.22
C PRO A 64 -8.80 5.33 7.96
N ASP A 65 -8.32 5.07 9.17
CA ASP A 65 -8.97 4.13 10.06
C ASP A 65 -10.42 4.55 10.27
N ASP A 66 -11.34 3.60 10.18
CA ASP A 66 -12.77 3.83 10.37
C ASP A 66 -13.13 4.16 11.81
N GLY A 67 -12.16 4.20 12.68
CA GLY A 67 -12.38 4.58 14.06
C GLY A 67 -13.00 3.49 14.92
N ASP A 68 -12.90 2.24 14.51
CA ASP A 68 -13.33 1.13 15.35
C ASP A 68 -12.28 0.90 16.43
N PRO A 69 -12.56 1.29 17.69
CA PRO A 69 -11.54 1.19 18.72
C PRO A 69 -11.21 -0.24 19.10
N ASP A 70 -12.00 -1.20 18.67
CA ASP A 70 -11.76 -2.60 18.97
C ASP A 70 -10.88 -3.29 17.93
N ASP A 71 -10.63 -2.63 16.80
CA ASP A 71 -9.83 -3.20 15.73
C ASP A 71 -8.41 -2.62 15.75
N GLU A 72 -7.52 -3.33 16.42
CA GLU A 72 -6.13 -2.90 16.55
C GLU A 72 -5.35 -2.97 15.23
N TYR A 73 -5.85 -3.70 14.25
CA TYR A 73 -5.14 -3.92 13.01
C TYR A 73 -5.31 -2.79 11.99
N ASP A 74 -6.32 -1.95 12.19
CA ASP A 74 -6.66 -0.90 11.25
C ASP A 74 -6.34 0.50 11.77
N MET A 75 -5.51 0.60 12.78
CA MET A 75 -5.26 1.89 13.45
C MET A 75 -4.65 2.94 12.54
N ASP A 76 -3.87 2.50 11.56
CA ASP A 76 -3.12 3.42 10.71
C ASP A 76 -3.76 3.61 9.33
N GLY A 77 -4.84 2.89 9.07
CA GLY A 77 -5.50 2.96 7.77
C GLY A 77 -4.90 2.03 6.73
N SER A 78 -5.28 2.24 5.49
CA SER A 78 -4.83 1.40 4.39
C SER A 78 -4.61 2.21 3.13
N LEU A 79 -3.74 1.69 2.25
CA LEU A 79 -3.51 2.24 0.92
C LEU A 79 -4.38 1.50 -0.07
N GLU A 80 -5.12 2.25 -0.89
CA GLU A 80 -5.94 1.66 -1.94
C GLU A 80 -5.17 1.65 -3.24
N VAL A 81 -4.97 0.46 -3.79
CA VAL A 81 -4.27 0.29 -5.06
C VAL A 81 -5.09 -0.58 -6.00
N ASN A 82 -4.83 -0.45 -7.29
CA ASN A 82 -5.43 -1.29 -8.30
C ASN A 82 -4.36 -1.71 -9.30
N ARG A 83 -4.76 -2.54 -10.26
CA ARG A 83 -3.82 -3.05 -11.24
C ARG A 83 -3.14 -1.94 -12.05
N VAL A 84 -3.88 -0.90 -12.40
CA VAL A 84 -3.33 0.22 -13.17
C VAL A 84 -2.24 0.93 -12.36
N LYS A 85 -2.52 1.17 -11.07
CA LYS A 85 -1.57 1.84 -10.20
C LYS A 85 -0.32 0.98 -9.99
N ILE A 86 -0.48 -0.33 -9.83
CA ILE A 86 0.65 -1.24 -9.68
C ILE A 86 1.50 -1.25 -10.95
N ASP A 87 0.87 -1.25 -12.12
CA ASP A 87 1.61 -1.20 -13.38
C ASP A 87 2.40 0.11 -13.51
N GLU A 88 1.82 1.22 -13.08
CA GLU A 88 2.53 2.50 -13.06
C GLU A 88 3.76 2.46 -12.14
N LEU A 89 3.60 1.86 -10.96
CA LEU A 89 4.70 1.74 -10.02
C LEU A 89 5.83 0.86 -10.56
N LYS A 90 5.49 -0.17 -11.29
CA LYS A 90 6.50 -1.07 -11.89
C LYS A 90 7.35 -0.38 -12.95
N LYS A 91 6.85 0.68 -13.54
CA LYS A 91 7.58 1.41 -14.57
C LYS A 91 8.59 2.41 -14.02
N LEU A 92 8.60 2.61 -12.74
CA LEU A 92 9.51 3.58 -12.11
C LEU A 92 10.95 3.08 -12.03
#